data_ac7711300721106b59daef4a2ac22692
#
_entry.id   ac7711300721106b59daef4a2ac22692
#
_cell.length_a   1.000
_cell.length_b   1.000
_cell.length_c   1.000
_cell.angle_alpha   90.00
_cell.angle_beta   90.00
_cell.angle_gamma   90.00
#
_symmetry.space_group_name_H-M   'P 1'
#
loop_
_entity.id
_entity.type
_entity.pdbx_description
1 polymer ?
#
loop_
_entity_poly.entity_id
_entity_poly.type
_entity_poly.pdbx_seq_one_letter_code
_entity_poly.pdbx_strand_id
1 'polypeptide(L)'
;MSEPGDPRDDHPHDRVAGHGHTHSPSAIRVHMQPTVARVVVGLIIAAAVAVVVGAIVLWPAHRQHEVPVQFQSSAPDGRLATATGTVIAQTRSACLNRQAGTVFGGAAQVTPTDDGPCIQSTVRITSGKDTDANTLVEVPTNRAQSGTAPGAVPQNLSASQLDQVQPGQPSLDLGDKIRLVVSPGSDGTASYAFYDYSRGTSTIVWALLFVAAIVLVAAWRGLRSVIGLVIAFVILLGFTLPAILDGKSPVAVAITSSAAILLIVIYLAHGVSLRTSAALLGTLASLGVAAVLSYLSVQTMHITGLSGEQTTNLQVYQNGISTNGILLAGFIIGALGVLNDVTITQASAVFELAGGGRSRRASFAAAMRVGRDHIASTVYTLVFAYAGSALPLLLLFSVAGQSFSNLATTDTVAVELARSFVGGIAIALSVPLTTAIAVALVHRHERPDGKRGHRPVLPPPPPTTASPPVPPQDSAAPRSVPGRHSLPD
;
A
#
# COMPACT_ATOMS: atom_id res chain seq x y z
N MET A 1 -68.47 -9.30 -48.92
CA MET A 1 -68.65 -10.68 -49.38
C MET A 1 -67.89 -11.56 -48.42
N SER A 2 -68.61 -12.04 -47.54
CA SER A 2 -68.80 -13.45 -47.13
C SER A 2 -67.75 -14.01 -46.25
N GLU A 3 -68.03 -14.04 -45.00
CA GLU A 3 -67.92 -15.03 -43.96
C GLU A 3 -67.96 -16.49 -44.47
N PRO A 4 -67.76 -17.58 -43.68
CA PRO A 4 -67.63 -17.68 -42.22
C PRO A 4 -66.67 -18.84 -41.77
N GLY A 5 -66.52 -18.98 -40.43
CA GLY A 5 -66.49 -20.30 -39.81
C GLY A 5 -65.50 -20.54 -38.69
N ASP A 6 -65.95 -20.37 -37.49
CA ASP A 6 -65.65 -20.94 -36.18
C ASP A 6 -65.60 -22.51 -36.20
N PRO A 7 -65.13 -23.31 -35.23
CA PRO A 7 -65.01 -23.08 -33.76
C PRO A 7 -63.82 -23.71 -33.02
N ARG A 8 -63.55 -23.19 -31.82
CA ARG A 8 -63.24 -23.86 -30.51
C ARG A 8 -62.30 -25.06 -30.50
N ASP A 9 -61.20 -24.86 -29.78
CA ASP A 9 -60.72 -25.87 -28.81
C ASP A 9 -60.09 -25.20 -27.60
N ASP A 10 -60.80 -25.31 -26.49
CA ASP A 10 -60.40 -24.99 -25.12
C ASP A 10 -59.37 -26.01 -24.68
N HIS A 11 -58.13 -25.57 -24.42
CA HIS A 11 -57.16 -26.30 -23.60
C HIS A 11 -56.80 -25.49 -22.36
N PRO A 12 -56.94 -26.05 -21.14
CA PRO A 12 -56.60 -25.35 -19.92
C PRO A 12 -55.07 -25.24 -19.80
N HIS A 13 -54.59 -24.01 -19.78
CA HIS A 13 -53.18 -23.69 -19.47
C HIS A 13 -52.95 -24.04 -17.99
N ASP A 14 -52.23 -25.12 -17.74
CA ASP A 14 -51.60 -25.45 -16.48
C ASP A 14 -50.69 -24.28 -16.07
N ARG A 15 -51.09 -23.59 -15.00
CA ARG A 15 -50.27 -22.62 -14.30
C ARG A 15 -49.12 -23.34 -13.62
N VAL A 16 -47.95 -23.42 -14.28
CA VAL A 16 -46.71 -23.78 -13.62
C VAL A 16 -46.44 -22.73 -12.55
N ALA A 17 -46.62 -23.09 -11.32
CA ALA A 17 -46.24 -22.30 -10.14
C ALA A 17 -44.73 -22.11 -10.17
N GLY A 18 -44.27 -20.96 -10.64
CA GLY A 18 -42.90 -20.56 -10.55
C GLY A 18 -42.48 -20.42 -9.10
N HIS A 19 -41.71 -21.38 -8.61
CA HIS A 19 -41.00 -21.24 -7.33
C HIS A 19 -39.92 -20.19 -7.49
N GLY A 20 -40.31 -18.95 -7.33
CA GLY A 20 -39.37 -17.83 -7.17
C GLY A 20 -38.60 -18.03 -5.87
N HIS A 21 -37.41 -18.60 -5.96
CA HIS A 21 -36.47 -18.54 -4.86
C HIS A 21 -35.91 -17.09 -4.79
N THR A 22 -36.64 -16.23 -4.08
CA THR A 22 -36.09 -14.97 -3.59
C THR A 22 -35.01 -15.32 -2.56
N HIS A 23 -33.76 -15.39 -3.01
CA HIS A 23 -32.61 -15.32 -2.10
C HIS A 23 -32.51 -13.91 -1.53
N SER A 24 -33.38 -13.57 -0.58
CA SER A 24 -33.07 -12.52 0.36
C SER A 24 -31.81 -12.97 1.10
N PRO A 25 -30.73 -12.18 1.14
CA PRO A 25 -29.62 -12.47 2.02
C PRO A 25 -30.17 -12.31 3.45
N SER A 26 -30.60 -13.44 4.03
CA SER A 26 -30.97 -13.48 5.44
C SER A 26 -29.72 -13.08 6.21
N ALA A 27 -29.69 -11.84 6.68
CA ALA A 27 -28.67 -11.38 7.60
C ALA A 27 -28.69 -12.37 8.78
N ILE A 28 -27.65 -13.19 8.87
CA ILE A 28 -27.47 -14.15 9.97
C ILE A 28 -27.39 -13.32 11.24
N ARG A 29 -28.49 -13.23 11.98
CA ARG A 29 -28.53 -12.58 13.28
C ARG A 29 -27.78 -13.48 14.25
N VAL A 30 -26.48 -13.24 14.42
CA VAL A 30 -25.69 -13.87 15.46
C VAL A 30 -26.15 -13.30 16.80
N HIS A 31 -26.94 -14.06 17.56
CA HIS A 31 -27.33 -13.69 18.92
C HIS A 31 -26.13 -13.87 19.85
N MET A 32 -25.63 -12.77 20.38
CA MET A 32 -24.55 -12.79 21.37
C MET A 32 -25.06 -13.08 22.78
N GLN A 33 -24.29 -13.87 23.54
CA GLN A 33 -24.44 -13.82 25.00
C GLN A 33 -24.04 -12.42 25.49
N PRO A 34 -24.82 -11.84 26.38
CA PRO A 34 -24.56 -10.49 26.87
C PRO A 34 -23.18 -10.35 27.56
N THR A 35 -22.62 -11.42 28.09
CA THR A 35 -21.30 -11.45 28.71
C THR A 35 -20.18 -11.31 27.66
N VAL A 36 -20.25 -12.01 26.53
CA VAL A 36 -19.25 -11.91 25.45
C VAL A 36 -19.28 -10.52 24.82
N ALA A 37 -20.49 -9.97 24.60
CA ALA A 37 -20.64 -8.60 24.11
C ALA A 37 -19.97 -7.59 25.04
N ARG A 38 -20.21 -7.69 26.34
CA ARG A 38 -19.62 -6.80 27.35
C ARG A 38 -18.09 -6.89 27.37
N VAL A 39 -17.52 -8.10 27.26
CA VAL A 39 -16.06 -8.30 27.21
C VAL A 39 -15.48 -7.66 25.96
N VAL A 40 -16.06 -7.88 24.78
CA VAL A 40 -15.58 -7.27 23.52
C VAL A 40 -15.64 -5.75 23.58
N VAL A 41 -16.79 -5.21 23.99
CA VAL A 41 -16.97 -3.77 24.13
C VAL A 41 -15.98 -3.22 25.18
N GLY A 42 -15.81 -3.91 26.30
CA GLY A 42 -14.83 -3.52 27.33
C GLY A 42 -13.39 -3.48 26.79
N LEU A 43 -12.97 -4.49 26.04
CA LEU A 43 -11.64 -4.52 25.41
C LEU A 43 -11.45 -3.40 24.38
N ILE A 44 -12.46 -3.12 23.57
CA ILE A 44 -12.40 -2.03 22.59
C ILE A 44 -12.36 -0.67 23.29
N ILE A 45 -13.16 -0.47 24.33
CA ILE A 45 -13.11 0.74 25.14
C ILE A 45 -11.74 0.88 25.81
N ALA A 46 -11.19 -0.18 26.38
CA ALA A 46 -9.86 -0.15 26.97
C ALA A 46 -8.78 0.21 25.95
N ALA A 47 -8.85 -0.36 24.74
CA ALA A 47 -7.94 0.00 23.64
C ALA A 47 -8.11 1.47 23.22
N ALA A 48 -9.35 1.95 23.09
CA ALA A 48 -9.64 3.35 22.76
C ALA A 48 -9.12 4.32 23.84
N VAL A 49 -9.34 3.99 25.10
CA VAL A 49 -8.81 4.77 26.26
C VAL A 49 -7.28 4.77 26.24
N ALA A 50 -6.64 3.62 26.01
CA ALA A 50 -5.18 3.53 25.91
C ALA A 50 -4.64 4.39 24.74
N VAL A 51 -5.31 4.41 23.60
CA VAL A 51 -4.97 5.27 22.46
C VAL A 51 -5.11 6.75 22.80
N VAL A 52 -6.22 7.14 23.44
CA VAL A 52 -6.45 8.53 23.85
C VAL A 52 -5.41 8.99 24.87
N VAL A 53 -5.14 8.18 25.90
CA VAL A 53 -4.10 8.46 26.89
C VAL A 53 -2.73 8.53 26.23
N GLY A 54 -2.39 7.58 25.36
CA GLY A 54 -1.17 7.59 24.60
C GLY A 54 -1.03 8.84 23.72
N ALA A 55 -2.10 9.23 23.02
CA ALA A 55 -2.12 10.44 22.22
C ALA A 55 -1.91 11.71 23.06
N ILE A 56 -2.51 11.80 24.24
CA ILE A 56 -2.33 12.95 25.15
C ILE A 56 -0.88 13.01 25.67
N VAL A 57 -0.34 11.91 26.16
CA VAL A 57 1.02 11.84 26.72
C VAL A 57 2.11 12.08 25.67
N LEU A 58 1.86 11.58 24.47
CA LEU A 58 2.80 11.67 23.34
C LEU A 58 2.50 12.86 22.43
N TRP A 59 1.56 13.75 22.80
CA TRP A 59 1.19 14.89 21.97
C TRP A 59 2.41 15.74 21.64
N PRO A 60 2.62 16.12 20.37
CA PRO A 60 3.76 16.94 19.98
C PRO A 60 3.67 18.34 20.57
N ALA A 61 4.79 18.83 21.08
CA ALA A 61 4.90 20.19 21.63
C ALA A 61 5.10 21.24 20.53
N HIS A 62 5.22 20.83 19.27
CA HIS A 62 5.45 21.69 18.09
C HIS A 62 6.67 22.61 18.26
N ARG A 63 7.76 22.07 18.80
CA ARG A 63 9.02 22.80 18.92
C ARG A 63 9.56 23.17 17.55
N GLN A 64 10.23 24.30 17.46
CA GLN A 64 10.99 24.63 16.27
C GLN A 64 12.24 23.75 16.23
N HIS A 65 12.40 22.98 15.16
CA HIS A 65 13.57 22.13 14.95
C HIS A 65 14.57 22.84 14.05
N GLU A 66 15.86 22.61 14.27
CA GLU A 66 16.89 23.12 13.39
C GLU A 66 16.72 22.56 11.98
N VAL A 67 16.69 23.47 11.01
CA VAL A 67 16.56 23.08 9.60
C VAL A 67 17.92 22.57 9.13
N PRO A 68 18.03 21.34 8.56
CA PRO A 68 19.29 20.84 8.01
C PRO A 68 19.89 21.80 6.97
N VAL A 69 21.22 21.97 6.97
CA VAL A 69 21.94 22.94 6.12
C VAL A 69 21.52 22.83 4.64
N GLN A 70 21.27 21.62 4.15
CA GLN A 70 20.80 21.36 2.79
C GLN A 70 19.41 21.94 2.46
N PHE A 71 18.61 22.25 3.49
CA PHE A 71 17.29 22.89 3.38
C PHE A 71 17.29 24.30 3.98
N GLN A 72 18.45 24.78 4.47
CA GLN A 72 18.59 26.16 4.92
C GLN A 72 18.73 27.09 3.72
N SER A 73 18.13 28.23 3.84
CA SER A 73 18.31 29.34 2.91
C SER A 73 18.83 30.54 3.69
N SER A 74 19.54 31.43 3.00
CA SER A 74 19.89 32.74 3.55
C SER A 74 18.66 33.66 3.72
N ALA A 75 17.45 33.16 3.52
CA ALA A 75 16.21 33.87 3.78
C ALA A 75 16.05 34.12 5.29
N PRO A 76 15.38 35.22 5.70
CA PRO A 76 15.23 35.58 7.11
C PRO A 76 14.49 34.53 7.97
N ASP A 77 13.69 33.66 7.35
CA ASP A 77 12.96 32.59 8.00
C ASP A 77 13.70 31.23 7.99
N GLY A 78 14.92 31.19 7.46
CA GLY A 78 15.78 30.02 7.36
C GLY A 78 15.22 28.91 6.43
N ARG A 79 14.10 29.16 5.73
CA ARG A 79 13.48 28.18 4.83
C ARG A 79 14.02 28.32 3.42
N LEU A 80 14.12 27.21 2.71
CA LEU A 80 14.52 27.20 1.31
C LEU A 80 13.49 27.97 0.47
N ALA A 81 13.88 29.16 -0.02
CA ALA A 81 13.03 29.91 -0.94
C ALA A 81 13.03 29.22 -2.31
N THR A 82 11.84 28.94 -2.84
CA THR A 82 11.69 28.32 -4.16
C THR A 82 10.76 29.14 -5.05
N ALA A 83 11.07 29.16 -6.35
CA ALA A 83 10.22 29.71 -7.38
C ALA A 83 9.91 28.62 -8.42
N THR A 84 8.81 28.79 -9.17
CA THR A 84 8.51 27.94 -10.32
C THR A 84 8.93 28.63 -11.60
N GLY A 85 9.32 27.85 -12.60
CA GLY A 85 9.67 28.37 -13.92
C GLY A 85 9.31 27.38 -15.02
N THR A 86 9.26 27.86 -16.24
CA THR A 86 9.01 27.07 -17.44
C THR A 86 10.19 27.22 -18.41
N VAL A 87 10.71 26.11 -18.91
CA VAL A 87 11.76 26.10 -19.93
C VAL A 87 11.20 26.62 -21.25
N ILE A 88 11.71 27.76 -21.73
CA ILE A 88 11.19 28.41 -22.94
C ILE A 88 12.13 28.34 -24.15
N ALA A 89 13.43 28.12 -23.91
CA ALA A 89 14.43 27.94 -24.98
C ALA A 89 15.57 27.08 -24.46
N GLN A 90 16.23 26.36 -25.37
CA GLN A 90 17.43 25.59 -25.09
C GLN A 90 18.47 25.85 -26.18
N THR A 91 19.71 26.02 -25.79
CA THR A 91 20.82 26.24 -26.71
C THR A 91 22.04 25.50 -26.19
N ARG A 92 22.70 24.76 -27.06
CA ARG A 92 24.00 24.15 -26.73
C ARG A 92 25.10 25.19 -26.82
N SER A 93 25.97 25.25 -25.82
CA SER A 93 27.05 26.24 -25.78
C SER A 93 28.19 25.82 -24.84
N ALA A 94 29.20 26.69 -24.69
CA ALA A 94 30.19 26.56 -23.65
C ALA A 94 29.56 26.61 -22.27
N CYS A 95 30.18 25.94 -21.29
CA CYS A 95 29.78 26.02 -19.88
C CYS A 95 30.28 27.33 -19.24
N LEU A 96 29.83 27.60 -18.01
CA LEU A 96 30.17 28.77 -17.21
C LEU A 96 29.66 30.08 -17.83
N ASN A 97 28.43 30.08 -18.32
CA ASN A 97 27.78 31.28 -18.83
C ASN A 97 27.55 32.27 -17.68
N ARG A 98 27.93 33.55 -17.88
CA ARG A 98 27.79 34.62 -16.87
C ARG A 98 26.33 34.87 -16.45
N GLN A 99 25.36 34.55 -17.32
CA GLN A 99 23.95 34.68 -17.00
C GLN A 99 23.37 33.44 -16.29
N ALA A 100 24.17 32.38 -16.13
CA ALA A 100 23.70 31.19 -15.40
C ALA A 100 23.31 31.57 -13.97
N GLY A 101 22.05 31.25 -13.62
CA GLY A 101 21.48 31.57 -12.33
C GLY A 101 21.09 33.04 -12.11
N THR A 102 21.45 33.98 -12.99
CA THR A 102 21.06 35.39 -12.82
C THR A 102 19.71 35.69 -13.43
N VAL A 103 19.09 36.80 -12.99
CA VAL A 103 17.81 37.28 -13.54
C VAL A 103 18.07 38.27 -14.65
N PHE A 104 17.41 38.12 -15.79
CA PHE A 104 17.50 39.01 -16.91
C PHE A 104 16.19 39.19 -17.65
N GLY A 105 16.02 40.33 -18.31
CA GLY A 105 14.90 40.56 -19.22
C GLY A 105 15.29 40.26 -20.67
N GLY A 106 14.33 39.77 -21.45
CA GLY A 106 14.55 39.52 -22.88
C GLY A 106 15.24 38.17 -23.19
N ALA A 107 16.00 38.12 -24.30
CA ALA A 107 16.68 36.92 -24.75
C ALA A 107 17.96 36.63 -23.97
N ALA A 108 18.26 35.36 -23.72
CA ALA A 108 19.52 34.94 -23.12
C ALA A 108 20.71 35.25 -24.07
N GLN A 109 21.80 35.73 -23.49
CA GLN A 109 23.05 35.93 -24.24
C GLN A 109 23.86 34.64 -24.25
N VAL A 110 23.46 33.73 -25.13
CA VAL A 110 24.14 32.44 -25.34
C VAL A 110 24.67 32.39 -26.75
N THR A 111 25.96 32.10 -26.89
CA THR A 111 26.56 31.84 -28.22
C THR A 111 26.39 30.37 -28.52
N PRO A 112 25.58 30.02 -29.55
CA PRO A 112 25.39 28.61 -29.93
C PRO A 112 26.70 27.98 -30.38
N THR A 113 26.94 26.75 -29.96
CA THR A 113 28.09 25.94 -30.37
C THR A 113 27.65 24.51 -30.54
N ASP A 114 27.76 23.93 -31.76
CA ASP A 114 27.25 22.61 -32.07
C ASP A 114 27.85 21.50 -31.18
N ASP A 115 29.13 21.65 -30.85
CA ASP A 115 29.85 20.72 -29.95
C ASP A 115 29.97 21.27 -28.51
N GLY A 116 29.11 22.19 -28.10
CA GLY A 116 29.13 22.77 -26.78
C GLY A 116 28.96 21.74 -25.66
N PRO A 117 29.78 21.81 -24.60
CA PRO A 117 29.72 20.84 -23.50
C PRO A 117 28.52 21.03 -22.55
N CYS A 118 27.78 22.13 -22.66
CA CYS A 118 26.63 22.42 -21.81
C CYS A 118 25.37 22.74 -22.61
N ILE A 119 24.21 22.33 -22.06
CA ILE A 119 22.88 22.75 -22.51
C ILE A 119 22.46 23.94 -21.65
N GLN A 120 22.25 25.08 -22.28
CA GLN A 120 21.77 26.30 -21.64
C GLN A 120 20.25 26.37 -21.82
N SER A 121 19.51 26.20 -20.73
CA SER A 121 18.05 26.25 -20.71
C SER A 121 17.59 27.60 -20.19
N THR A 122 16.97 28.41 -21.06
CA THR A 122 16.32 29.66 -20.64
C THR A 122 14.99 29.32 -20.00
N VAL A 123 14.82 29.74 -18.75
CA VAL A 123 13.64 29.45 -17.92
C VAL A 123 12.94 30.77 -17.60
N ARG A 124 11.66 30.87 -17.97
CA ARG A 124 10.80 31.98 -17.55
C ARG A 124 10.30 31.68 -16.14
N ILE A 125 10.57 32.57 -15.21
CA ILE A 125 10.12 32.48 -13.82
C ILE A 125 8.63 32.76 -13.76
N THR A 126 7.85 31.84 -13.17
CA THR A 126 6.38 31.92 -13.12
C THR A 126 5.83 32.19 -11.73
N SER A 127 6.69 32.24 -10.71
CA SER A 127 6.30 32.62 -9.34
C SER A 127 7.47 33.25 -8.60
N GLY A 128 7.16 34.02 -7.54
CA GLY A 128 8.16 34.68 -6.71
C GLY A 128 8.38 36.15 -7.06
N LYS A 129 9.46 36.74 -6.55
CA LYS A 129 9.75 38.19 -6.68
C LYS A 129 10.02 38.61 -8.14
N ASP A 130 10.67 37.72 -8.90
CA ASP A 130 11.13 38.02 -10.27
C ASP A 130 10.24 37.33 -11.32
N THR A 131 8.92 37.28 -11.06
CA THR A 131 7.94 36.72 -11.99
C THR A 131 7.99 37.42 -13.34
N ASP A 132 7.86 36.68 -14.43
CA ASP A 132 7.98 37.12 -15.83
C ASP A 132 9.40 37.46 -16.31
N ALA A 133 10.39 37.48 -15.44
CA ALA A 133 11.81 37.55 -15.84
C ALA A 133 12.32 36.16 -16.26
N ASN A 134 13.46 36.15 -16.90
CA ASN A 134 14.14 34.91 -17.32
C ASN A 134 15.38 34.66 -16.45
N THR A 135 15.71 33.40 -16.30
CA THR A 135 17.00 32.95 -15.77
C THR A 135 17.56 31.83 -16.66
N LEU A 136 18.85 31.57 -16.54
CA LEU A 136 19.52 30.55 -17.32
C LEU A 136 19.93 29.39 -16.40
N VAL A 137 19.48 28.19 -16.73
CA VAL A 137 19.88 26.93 -16.07
C VAL A 137 20.87 26.25 -17.00
N GLU A 138 22.07 26.02 -16.50
CA GLU A 138 23.13 25.34 -17.23
C GLU A 138 23.20 23.87 -16.80
N VAL A 139 23.16 22.94 -17.78
CA VAL A 139 23.23 21.52 -17.56
C VAL A 139 24.40 20.94 -18.34
N PRO A 140 25.43 20.37 -17.67
CA PRO A 140 26.58 19.78 -18.35
C PRO A 140 26.20 18.44 -19.02
N THR A 141 26.74 18.25 -20.25
CA THR A 141 26.68 16.97 -20.97
C THR A 141 27.95 16.13 -20.73
N ASN A 142 27.99 14.90 -21.21
CA ASN A 142 29.18 14.06 -21.09
C ASN A 142 30.39 14.66 -21.82
N ARG A 143 30.20 15.59 -22.77
CA ARG A 143 31.28 16.34 -23.39
C ARG A 143 32.07 17.22 -22.40
N ALA A 144 31.42 17.71 -21.32
CA ALA A 144 32.08 18.50 -20.29
C ALA A 144 33.10 17.69 -19.46
N GLN A 145 32.98 16.38 -19.42
CA GLN A 145 33.93 15.49 -18.71
C GLN A 145 35.03 14.88 -19.60
N SER A 146 34.98 15.10 -20.90
CA SER A 146 35.97 14.53 -21.84
C SER A 146 37.37 15.17 -21.75
N GLY A 147 37.66 16.05 -20.79
CA GLY A 147 38.96 16.65 -20.49
C GLY A 147 39.60 16.03 -19.25
N THR A 148 40.73 15.44 -19.40
CA THR A 148 41.90 15.11 -18.52
C THR A 148 41.80 15.20 -16.98
N ALA A 149 40.64 15.04 -16.33
CA ALA A 149 40.54 14.95 -14.88
C ALA A 149 40.63 13.49 -14.39
N PRO A 150 41.25 13.20 -13.22
CA PRO A 150 41.23 11.87 -12.63
C PRO A 150 39.76 11.47 -12.31
N GLY A 151 39.26 10.43 -12.96
CA GLY A 151 37.86 10.00 -12.91
C GLY A 151 37.06 10.25 -14.20
N ALA A 152 37.73 10.73 -15.27
CA ALA A 152 37.12 10.96 -16.56
C ALA A 152 36.44 9.67 -17.10
N VAL A 153 35.25 9.85 -17.63
CA VAL A 153 34.44 8.82 -18.29
C VAL A 153 35.28 8.13 -19.39
N PRO A 154 35.16 6.79 -19.56
CA PRO A 154 35.90 6.05 -20.57
C PRO A 154 35.79 6.71 -21.94
N GLN A 155 36.92 6.85 -22.66
CA GLN A 155 37.08 7.58 -23.93
C GLN A 155 36.34 6.90 -25.13
N ASN A 156 35.44 5.95 -24.90
CA ASN A 156 34.74 5.17 -25.93
C ASN A 156 33.25 5.50 -26.05
N LEU A 157 32.84 6.70 -25.67
CA LEU A 157 31.47 7.14 -25.86
C LEU A 157 31.20 7.51 -27.32
N SER A 158 30.10 7.03 -27.88
CA SER A 158 29.63 7.47 -29.19
C SER A 158 29.26 8.96 -29.16
N ALA A 159 29.23 9.62 -30.33
CA ALA A 159 28.81 11.02 -30.43
C ALA A 159 27.45 11.29 -29.75
N SER A 160 26.50 10.38 -29.94
CA SER A 160 25.18 10.47 -29.29
C SER A 160 25.22 10.34 -27.76
N GLN A 161 26.15 9.57 -27.22
CA GLN A 161 26.36 9.44 -25.77
C GLN A 161 27.08 10.66 -25.18
N LEU A 162 27.99 11.29 -25.95
CA LEU A 162 28.63 12.55 -25.54
C LEU A 162 27.61 13.68 -25.41
N ASP A 163 26.56 13.67 -26.24
CA ASP A 163 25.51 14.69 -26.23
C ASP A 163 24.47 14.50 -25.12
N GLN A 164 24.48 13.37 -24.43
CA GLN A 164 23.61 13.14 -23.29
C GLN A 164 24.05 13.95 -22.08
N VAL A 165 23.07 14.34 -21.29
CA VAL A 165 23.29 14.98 -19.99
C VAL A 165 24.10 14.06 -19.08
N GLN A 166 24.99 14.61 -18.29
CA GLN A 166 25.79 13.83 -17.33
C GLN A 166 24.89 13.08 -16.35
N PRO A 167 25.29 11.88 -15.92
CA PRO A 167 24.60 11.16 -14.86
C PRO A 167 24.41 12.03 -13.60
N GLY A 168 23.20 12.05 -13.07
CA GLY A 168 22.85 12.86 -11.90
C GLY A 168 22.46 14.31 -12.19
N GLN A 169 22.55 14.77 -13.43
CA GLN A 169 22.06 16.08 -13.87
C GLN A 169 20.62 15.98 -14.42
N PRO A 170 19.81 17.06 -14.31
CA PRO A 170 18.46 17.06 -14.84
C PRO A 170 18.44 17.06 -16.37
N SER A 171 17.62 16.21 -16.99
CA SER A 171 17.32 16.29 -18.42
C SER A 171 16.10 17.19 -18.60
N LEU A 172 16.32 18.42 -19.04
CA LEU A 172 15.26 19.40 -19.24
C LEU A 172 14.83 19.43 -20.72
N ASP A 173 13.52 19.54 -20.95
CA ASP A 173 12.93 19.71 -22.29
C ASP A 173 12.15 21.03 -22.38
N LEU A 174 11.92 21.48 -23.63
CA LEU A 174 11.11 22.69 -23.87
C LEU A 174 9.69 22.50 -23.33
N GLY A 175 9.25 23.47 -22.53
CA GLY A 175 7.92 23.43 -21.91
C GLY A 175 7.91 22.79 -20.51
N ASP A 176 9.03 22.23 -20.06
CA ASP A 176 9.10 21.64 -18.72
C ASP A 176 8.86 22.70 -17.65
N LYS A 177 8.00 22.33 -16.70
CA LYS A 177 7.77 23.11 -15.49
C LYS A 177 8.71 22.65 -14.41
N ILE A 178 9.58 23.53 -13.96
CA ILE A 178 10.58 23.24 -12.95
C ILE A 178 10.42 24.10 -11.72
N ARG A 179 11.03 23.66 -10.63
CA ARG A 179 11.19 24.41 -9.40
C ARG A 179 12.64 24.84 -9.30
N LEU A 180 12.83 26.11 -9.00
CA LEU A 180 14.12 26.74 -8.82
C LEU A 180 14.34 27.04 -7.35
N VAL A 181 15.53 26.79 -6.83
CA VAL A 181 15.94 27.35 -5.54
C VAL A 181 16.40 28.81 -5.74
N VAL A 182 15.98 29.65 -4.83
CA VAL A 182 16.31 31.07 -4.85
C VAL A 182 17.32 31.35 -3.73
N SER A 183 18.51 31.76 -4.11
CA SER A 183 19.57 32.17 -3.17
C SER A 183 19.78 33.67 -3.28
N PRO A 184 19.79 34.43 -2.18
CA PRO A 184 20.14 35.85 -2.21
C PRO A 184 21.62 35.99 -2.51
N GLY A 185 21.95 36.78 -3.54
CA GLY A 185 23.31 37.18 -3.85
C GLY A 185 23.82 38.25 -2.88
N SER A 186 25.14 38.40 -2.81
CA SER A 186 25.81 39.37 -1.94
C SER A 186 25.52 40.86 -2.27
N ASP A 187 25.02 41.08 -3.48
CA ASP A 187 24.65 42.40 -4.03
C ASP A 187 23.13 42.67 -3.98
N GLY A 188 22.36 41.82 -3.31
CA GLY A 188 20.90 41.92 -3.22
C GLY A 188 20.14 41.39 -4.44
N THR A 189 20.85 40.87 -5.46
CA THR A 189 20.26 40.18 -6.59
C THR A 189 19.87 38.72 -6.17
N ALA A 190 18.84 38.15 -6.77
CA ALA A 190 18.51 36.76 -6.55
C ALA A 190 19.27 35.88 -7.56
N SER A 191 19.79 34.75 -7.07
CA SER A 191 20.34 33.70 -7.92
C SER A 191 19.42 32.51 -7.93
N TYR A 192 19.21 31.94 -9.11
CA TYR A 192 18.27 30.81 -9.38
C TYR A 192 19.04 29.58 -9.84
N ALA A 193 18.82 28.46 -9.19
CA ALA A 193 19.39 27.20 -9.62
C ALA A 193 18.26 26.11 -9.72
N PHE A 194 18.46 25.14 -10.58
CA PHE A 194 17.53 24.01 -10.67
C PHE A 194 17.45 23.30 -9.32
N TYR A 195 16.22 23.05 -8.86
CA TYR A 195 15.96 22.30 -7.64
C TYR A 195 15.29 20.95 -7.95
N ASP A 196 14.18 20.98 -8.69
CA ASP A 196 13.42 19.78 -9.06
C ASP A 196 12.39 20.11 -10.16
N TYR A 197 11.74 19.06 -10.69
CA TYR A 197 10.58 19.23 -11.57
C TYR A 197 9.32 19.62 -10.79
N SER A 198 8.49 20.47 -11.37
CA SER A 198 7.20 20.84 -10.79
C SER A 198 6.14 19.77 -11.11
N ARG A 199 6.03 18.74 -10.30
CA ARG A 199 5.16 17.58 -10.53
C ARG A 199 3.73 17.76 -10.00
N GLY A 200 3.38 18.92 -9.46
CA GLY A 200 2.10 19.12 -8.75
C GLY A 200 0.87 18.71 -9.57
N THR A 201 0.77 19.19 -10.82
CA THR A 201 -0.35 18.87 -11.70
C THR A 201 -0.44 17.36 -12.00
N SER A 202 0.68 16.75 -12.38
CA SER A 202 0.74 15.31 -12.67
C SER A 202 0.40 14.47 -11.44
N THR A 203 0.90 14.84 -10.26
CA THR A 203 0.59 14.17 -9.00
C THR A 203 -0.90 14.23 -8.69
N ILE A 204 -1.54 15.39 -8.87
CA ILE A 204 -2.98 15.53 -8.66
C ILE A 204 -3.77 14.67 -9.66
N VAL A 205 -3.39 14.64 -10.94
CA VAL A 205 -4.04 13.80 -11.94
C VAL A 205 -3.96 12.32 -11.57
N TRP A 206 -2.79 11.82 -11.19
CA TRP A 206 -2.63 10.44 -10.75
C TRP A 206 -3.39 10.14 -9.46
N ALA A 207 -3.44 11.07 -8.51
CA ALA A 207 -4.22 10.94 -7.28
C ALA A 207 -5.73 10.85 -7.60
N LEU A 208 -6.24 11.70 -8.51
CA LEU A 208 -7.63 11.65 -8.95
C LEU A 208 -7.96 10.34 -9.69
N LEU A 209 -7.07 9.87 -10.56
CA LEU A 209 -7.22 8.57 -11.23
C LEU A 209 -7.26 7.42 -10.22
N PHE A 210 -6.39 7.42 -9.23
CA PHE A 210 -6.36 6.44 -8.16
C PHE A 210 -7.69 6.43 -7.38
N VAL A 211 -8.17 7.60 -6.95
CA VAL A 211 -9.44 7.74 -6.24
C VAL A 211 -10.62 7.30 -7.12
N ALA A 212 -10.63 7.73 -8.38
CA ALA A 212 -11.67 7.36 -9.33
C ALA A 212 -11.73 5.84 -9.55
N ALA A 213 -10.60 5.19 -9.75
CA ALA A 213 -10.53 3.73 -9.92
C ALA A 213 -11.11 2.98 -8.71
N ILE A 214 -10.73 3.39 -7.49
CA ILE A 214 -11.24 2.77 -6.25
C ILE A 214 -12.75 3.00 -6.11
N VAL A 215 -13.23 4.23 -6.33
CA VAL A 215 -14.65 4.58 -6.15
C VAL A 215 -15.52 3.93 -7.22
N LEU A 216 -15.06 3.86 -8.46
CA LEU A 216 -15.81 3.21 -9.55
C LEU A 216 -15.99 1.71 -9.31
N VAL A 217 -14.95 1.02 -8.79
CA VAL A 217 -15.00 -0.43 -8.56
C VAL A 217 -15.66 -0.77 -7.23
N ALA A 218 -15.30 -0.11 -6.15
CA ALA A 218 -15.76 -0.43 -4.80
C ALA A 218 -16.91 0.46 -4.31
N ALA A 219 -17.42 1.37 -5.14
CA ALA A 219 -18.54 2.27 -4.88
C ALA A 219 -18.41 3.00 -3.52
N TRP A 220 -19.47 3.02 -2.72
CA TRP A 220 -19.47 3.70 -1.42
C TRP A 220 -18.44 3.16 -0.42
N ARG A 221 -18.12 1.87 -0.52
CA ARG A 221 -17.05 1.27 0.32
C ARG A 221 -15.69 1.80 -0.07
N GLY A 222 -15.45 1.97 -1.37
CA GLY A 222 -14.21 2.57 -1.89
C GLY A 222 -14.02 4.02 -1.41
N LEU A 223 -15.08 4.83 -1.44
CA LEU A 223 -15.01 6.20 -0.93
C LEU A 223 -14.65 6.24 0.56
N ARG A 224 -15.25 5.39 1.38
CA ARG A 224 -14.92 5.28 2.82
C ARG A 224 -13.47 4.84 3.04
N SER A 225 -12.96 3.96 2.20
CA SER A 225 -11.56 3.52 2.26
C SER A 225 -10.60 4.67 1.93
N VAL A 226 -10.90 5.48 0.92
CA VAL A 226 -10.12 6.69 0.58
C VAL A 226 -10.16 7.70 1.73
N ILE A 227 -11.32 7.95 2.34
CA ILE A 227 -11.42 8.82 3.52
C ILE A 227 -10.57 8.26 4.67
N GLY A 228 -10.63 6.95 4.90
CA GLY A 228 -9.78 6.27 5.89
C GLY A 228 -8.29 6.47 5.64
N LEU A 229 -7.86 6.38 4.39
CA LEU A 229 -6.48 6.63 3.98
C LEU A 229 -6.06 8.08 4.26
N VAL A 230 -6.92 9.05 3.94
CA VAL A 230 -6.65 10.47 4.26
C VAL A 230 -6.52 10.66 5.77
N ILE A 231 -7.41 10.09 6.58
CA ILE A 231 -7.31 10.15 8.05
C ILE A 231 -6.01 9.53 8.54
N ALA A 232 -5.60 8.39 7.99
CA ALA A 232 -4.33 7.76 8.34
C ALA A 232 -3.14 8.69 8.05
N PHE A 233 -3.10 9.34 6.89
CA PHE A 233 -2.07 10.34 6.57
C PHE A 233 -2.13 11.56 7.48
N VAL A 234 -3.31 12.06 7.83
CA VAL A 234 -3.46 13.17 8.79
C VAL A 234 -2.88 12.79 10.16
N ILE A 235 -3.12 11.58 10.65
CA ILE A 235 -2.53 11.11 11.90
C ILE A 235 -1.01 10.97 11.77
N LEU A 236 -0.51 10.42 10.67
CA LEU A 236 0.93 10.28 10.45
C LEU A 236 1.64 11.63 10.37
N LEU A 237 1.11 12.56 9.58
CA LEU A 237 1.75 13.87 9.36
C LEU A 237 1.52 14.85 10.53
N GLY A 238 0.33 14.81 11.16
CA GLY A 238 -0.05 15.76 12.21
C GLY A 238 0.30 15.31 13.63
N PHE A 239 0.45 14.02 13.87
CA PHE A 239 0.77 13.49 15.19
C PHE A 239 2.08 12.70 15.19
N THR A 240 2.20 11.67 14.34
CA THR A 240 3.31 10.71 14.42
C THR A 240 4.66 11.37 14.14
N LEU A 241 4.79 12.07 13.03
CA LEU A 241 6.05 12.72 12.66
C LEU A 241 6.43 13.85 13.63
N PRO A 242 5.53 14.79 13.99
CA PRO A 242 5.89 15.84 14.94
C PRO A 242 6.25 15.29 16.33
N ALA A 243 5.54 14.26 16.82
CA ALA A 243 5.83 13.67 18.12
C ALA A 243 7.23 13.01 18.17
N ILE A 244 7.61 12.31 17.08
CA ILE A 244 8.96 11.72 16.96
C ILE A 244 10.02 12.83 16.89
N LEU A 245 9.78 13.88 16.12
CA LEU A 245 10.70 15.03 16.02
C LEU A 245 10.88 15.74 17.37
N ASP A 246 9.82 15.84 18.17
CA ASP A 246 9.88 16.39 19.52
C ASP A 246 10.60 15.47 20.54
N GLY A 247 11.22 14.37 20.09
CA GLY A 247 11.99 13.43 20.93
C GLY A 247 11.15 12.45 21.72
N LYS A 248 9.85 12.28 21.40
CA LYS A 248 9.04 11.22 21.99
C LYS A 248 9.53 9.85 21.51
N SER A 249 9.32 8.80 22.32
CA SER A 249 9.70 7.44 21.95
C SER A 249 9.06 7.04 20.61
N PRO A 250 9.84 6.80 19.52
CA PRO A 250 9.28 6.49 18.20
C PRO A 250 8.40 5.22 18.22
N VAL A 251 8.77 4.22 19.03
CA VAL A 251 8.00 2.96 19.16
C VAL A 251 6.64 3.22 19.83
N ALA A 252 6.63 3.97 20.92
CA ALA A 252 5.37 4.30 21.63
C ALA A 252 4.44 5.13 20.73
N VAL A 253 5.00 6.09 19.99
CA VAL A 253 4.26 6.91 19.03
C VAL A 253 3.70 6.04 17.89
N ALA A 254 4.51 5.12 17.33
CA ALA A 254 4.08 4.23 16.26
C ALA A 254 2.96 3.28 16.70
N ILE A 255 3.05 2.69 17.89
CA ILE A 255 1.98 1.83 18.44
C ILE A 255 0.69 2.64 18.65
N THR A 256 0.78 3.82 19.24
CA THR A 256 -0.38 4.68 19.52
C THR A 256 -1.05 5.14 18.24
N SER A 257 -0.28 5.66 17.26
CA SER A 257 -0.82 6.11 15.98
C SER A 257 -1.39 4.95 15.15
N SER A 258 -0.71 3.79 15.12
CA SER A 258 -1.20 2.61 14.42
C SER A 258 -2.52 2.11 15.03
N ALA A 259 -2.63 2.06 16.34
CA ALA A 259 -3.86 1.68 17.02
C ALA A 259 -4.99 2.71 16.80
N ALA A 260 -4.67 4.00 16.77
CA ALA A 260 -5.63 5.06 16.45
C ALA A 260 -6.17 4.92 15.01
N ILE A 261 -5.26 4.74 14.05
CA ILE A 261 -5.61 4.51 12.65
C ILE A 261 -6.51 3.28 12.53
N LEU A 262 -6.16 2.17 13.16
CA LEU A 262 -6.96 0.93 13.12
C LEU A 262 -8.36 1.13 13.68
N LEU A 263 -8.48 1.76 14.85
CA LEU A 263 -9.78 2.01 15.48
C LEU A 263 -10.71 2.82 14.57
N ILE A 264 -10.18 3.82 13.89
CA ILE A 264 -10.96 4.69 13.03
C ILE A 264 -11.25 4.01 11.69
N VAL A 265 -10.20 3.55 11.00
CA VAL A 265 -10.28 3.09 9.60
C VAL A 265 -11.07 1.79 9.47
N ILE A 266 -10.88 0.83 10.39
CA ILE A 266 -11.61 -0.46 10.34
C ILE A 266 -13.13 -0.22 10.46
N TYR A 267 -13.57 0.59 11.41
CA TYR A 267 -15.00 0.86 11.57
C TYR A 267 -15.56 1.76 10.48
N LEU A 268 -14.77 2.71 9.98
CA LEU A 268 -15.19 3.56 8.86
C LEU A 268 -15.41 2.75 7.57
N ALA A 269 -14.48 1.86 7.24
CA ALA A 269 -14.53 1.07 6.01
C ALA A 269 -15.56 -0.07 6.07
N HIS A 270 -15.63 -0.79 7.19
CA HIS A 270 -16.39 -2.04 7.31
C HIS A 270 -17.65 -1.93 8.20
N GLY A 271 -17.86 -0.78 8.83
CA GLY A 271 -18.98 -0.55 9.74
C GLY A 271 -18.81 -1.20 11.11
N VAL A 272 -19.70 -0.88 12.04
CA VAL A 272 -19.68 -1.41 13.39
C VAL A 272 -20.39 -2.77 13.43
N SER A 273 -19.63 -3.84 13.60
CA SER A 273 -20.13 -5.20 13.68
C SER A 273 -19.20 -6.07 14.53
N LEU A 274 -19.69 -7.24 14.97
CA LEU A 274 -18.88 -8.23 15.68
C LEU A 274 -17.69 -8.71 14.85
N ARG A 275 -17.94 -8.93 13.56
CA ARG A 275 -16.90 -9.32 12.61
C ARG A 275 -15.79 -8.27 12.56
N THR A 276 -16.17 -7.00 12.43
CA THR A 276 -15.23 -5.87 12.42
C THR A 276 -14.50 -5.74 13.76
N SER A 277 -15.20 -5.95 14.87
CA SER A 277 -14.60 -5.93 16.22
C SER A 277 -13.63 -7.09 16.44
N ALA A 278 -13.96 -8.29 15.93
CA ALA A 278 -13.05 -9.44 15.95
C ALA A 278 -11.77 -9.18 15.14
N ALA A 279 -11.92 -8.60 13.95
CA ALA A 279 -10.79 -8.19 13.13
C ALA A 279 -9.93 -7.15 13.84
N LEU A 280 -10.53 -6.10 14.41
CA LEU A 280 -9.81 -5.06 15.15
C LEU A 280 -8.98 -5.65 16.30
N LEU A 281 -9.59 -6.49 17.14
CA LEU A 281 -8.88 -7.15 18.24
C LEU A 281 -7.76 -8.06 17.72
N GLY A 282 -8.01 -8.79 16.63
CA GLY A 282 -7.02 -9.61 15.96
C GLY A 282 -5.85 -8.77 15.43
N THR A 283 -6.13 -7.63 14.80
CA THR A 283 -5.09 -6.73 14.28
C THR A 283 -4.28 -6.09 15.39
N LEU A 284 -4.93 -5.59 16.46
CA LEU A 284 -4.23 -5.00 17.60
C LEU A 284 -3.30 -6.02 18.30
N ALA A 285 -3.77 -7.25 18.48
CA ALA A 285 -2.96 -8.32 19.04
C ALA A 285 -1.77 -8.68 18.11
N SER A 286 -2.02 -8.76 16.80
CA SER A 286 -0.98 -9.02 15.80
C SER A 286 0.03 -7.87 15.67
N LEU A 287 -0.42 -6.63 15.85
CA LEU A 287 0.45 -5.45 15.91
C LEU A 287 1.39 -5.52 17.14
N GLY A 288 0.87 -5.97 18.28
CA GLY A 288 1.71 -6.24 19.45
C GLY A 288 2.77 -7.32 19.18
N VAL A 289 2.39 -8.42 18.50
CA VAL A 289 3.35 -9.45 18.07
C VAL A 289 4.38 -8.86 17.11
N ALA A 290 3.95 -8.08 16.11
CA ALA A 290 4.86 -7.42 15.17
C ALA A 290 5.85 -6.48 15.87
N ALA A 291 5.41 -5.72 16.88
CA ALA A 291 6.28 -4.85 17.66
C ALA A 291 7.36 -5.64 18.42
N VAL A 292 6.98 -6.76 19.06
CA VAL A 292 7.92 -7.65 19.75
C VAL A 292 8.91 -8.28 18.76
N LEU A 293 8.43 -8.79 17.63
CA LEU A 293 9.29 -9.37 16.58
C LEU A 293 10.24 -8.33 15.99
N SER A 294 9.78 -7.10 15.79
CA SER A 294 10.62 -5.99 15.33
C SER A 294 11.76 -5.73 16.32
N TYR A 295 11.43 -5.63 17.60
CA TYR A 295 12.43 -5.41 18.64
C TYR A 295 13.46 -6.56 18.68
N LEU A 296 13.00 -7.81 18.69
CA LEU A 296 13.89 -8.98 18.69
C LEU A 296 14.77 -9.03 17.46
N SER A 297 14.21 -8.74 16.28
CA SER A 297 14.94 -8.73 15.00
C SER A 297 16.07 -7.69 15.02
N VAL A 298 15.80 -6.45 15.43
CA VAL A 298 16.81 -5.39 15.51
C VAL A 298 17.92 -5.76 16.50
N GLN A 299 17.56 -6.34 17.65
CA GLN A 299 18.55 -6.73 18.68
C GLN A 299 19.41 -7.92 18.23
N THR A 300 18.80 -8.96 17.68
CA THR A 300 19.52 -10.19 17.30
C THR A 300 20.36 -10.03 16.04
N MET A 301 19.93 -9.22 15.09
CA MET A 301 20.66 -8.92 13.86
C MET A 301 21.63 -7.74 14.01
N HIS A 302 21.70 -7.10 15.19
CA HIS A 302 22.55 -5.94 15.49
C HIS A 302 22.37 -4.81 14.46
N ILE A 303 21.13 -4.57 14.04
CA ILE A 303 20.81 -3.54 13.05
C ILE A 303 20.99 -2.16 13.70
N THR A 304 21.79 -1.30 13.05
CA THR A 304 22.12 0.02 13.58
C THR A 304 21.14 1.11 13.16
N GLY A 305 20.47 0.92 12.00
CA GLY A 305 19.61 1.91 11.39
C GLY A 305 20.35 3.11 10.78
N LEU A 306 21.69 3.06 10.73
CA LEU A 306 22.53 4.13 10.18
C LEU A 306 22.87 3.96 8.71
N SER A 307 22.41 2.90 8.08
CA SER A 307 22.71 2.55 6.69
C SER A 307 22.05 3.46 5.65
N GLY A 308 21.06 4.26 6.05
CA GLY A 308 20.38 5.21 5.17
C GLY A 308 20.94 6.62 5.31
N GLU A 309 21.28 7.28 4.19
CA GLU A 309 21.75 8.67 4.17
C GLU A 309 20.77 9.61 4.91
N GLN A 310 19.46 9.42 4.69
CA GLN A 310 18.41 10.21 5.33
C GLN A 310 18.37 10.02 6.85
N THR A 311 18.60 8.79 7.34
CA THR A 311 18.60 8.50 8.78
C THR A 311 19.84 9.09 9.44
N THR A 312 20.99 8.98 8.79
CA THR A 312 22.24 9.58 9.26
C THR A 312 22.13 11.11 9.31
N ASN A 313 21.61 11.72 8.27
CA ASN A 313 21.36 13.17 8.24
C ASN A 313 20.40 13.59 9.37
N LEU A 314 19.30 12.85 9.56
CA LEU A 314 18.36 13.16 10.65
C LEU A 314 19.02 13.07 12.03
N GLN A 315 19.90 12.10 12.27
CA GLN A 315 20.63 11.97 13.53
C GLN A 315 21.61 13.12 13.77
N VAL A 316 22.31 13.58 12.71
CA VAL A 316 23.26 14.72 12.80
C VAL A 316 22.54 15.99 13.22
N TYR A 317 21.34 16.25 12.67
CA TYR A 317 20.60 17.48 12.93
C TYR A 317 19.67 17.42 14.15
N GLN A 318 19.33 16.21 14.61
CA GLN A 318 18.40 16.00 15.71
C GLN A 318 18.98 15.00 16.71
N ASN A 319 19.95 15.45 17.52
CA ASN A 319 20.74 14.61 18.45
C ASN A 319 19.94 13.83 19.51
N GLY A 320 18.62 14.04 19.62
CA GLY A 320 17.78 13.35 20.61
C GLY A 320 16.99 12.17 20.07
N ILE A 321 17.04 11.86 18.76
CA ILE A 321 16.20 10.85 18.14
C ILE A 321 16.96 9.52 18.02
N SER A 322 16.36 8.44 18.56
CA SER A 322 16.90 7.10 18.42
C SER A 322 16.69 6.54 16.99
N THR A 323 17.77 6.29 16.26
CA THR A 323 17.74 5.68 14.91
C THR A 323 17.08 4.31 14.94
N ASN A 324 17.45 3.46 15.90
CA ASN A 324 16.81 2.16 16.12
C ASN A 324 15.32 2.32 16.44
N GLY A 325 14.95 3.34 17.19
CA GLY A 325 13.56 3.66 17.49
C GLY A 325 12.76 4.02 16.24
N ILE A 326 13.33 4.82 15.32
CA ILE A 326 12.71 5.16 14.03
C ILE A 326 12.53 3.91 13.17
N LEU A 327 13.56 3.05 13.12
CA LEU A 327 13.51 1.81 12.37
C LEU A 327 12.39 0.90 12.87
N LEU A 328 12.30 0.72 14.19
CA LEU A 328 11.23 -0.05 14.84
C LEU A 328 9.85 0.54 14.54
N ALA A 329 9.71 1.86 14.64
CA ALA A 329 8.47 2.56 14.29
C ALA A 329 8.09 2.31 12.82
N GLY A 330 9.06 2.35 11.91
CA GLY A 330 8.86 2.03 10.49
C GLY A 330 8.38 0.60 10.26
N PHE A 331 8.92 -0.39 10.98
CA PHE A 331 8.46 -1.79 10.90
C PHE A 331 7.02 -1.96 11.40
N ILE A 332 6.69 -1.32 12.53
CA ILE A 332 5.35 -1.36 13.13
C ILE A 332 4.31 -0.73 12.19
N ILE A 333 4.58 0.47 11.70
CA ILE A 333 3.68 1.18 10.77
C ILE A 333 3.58 0.44 9.43
N GLY A 334 4.70 -0.08 8.92
CA GLY A 334 4.73 -0.85 7.67
C GLY A 334 3.92 -2.15 7.73
N ALA A 335 3.90 -2.82 8.89
CA ALA A 335 3.10 -4.02 9.09
C ALA A 335 1.58 -3.74 9.15
N LEU A 336 1.18 -2.52 9.52
CA LEU A 336 -0.22 -2.16 9.78
C LEU A 336 -1.17 -2.47 8.62
N GLY A 337 -0.79 -2.04 7.40
CA GLY A 337 -1.65 -2.18 6.22
C GLY A 337 -1.94 -3.64 5.88
N VAL A 338 -0.90 -4.47 5.91
CA VAL A 338 -0.99 -5.89 5.55
C VAL A 338 -1.71 -6.68 6.64
N LEU A 339 -1.44 -6.41 7.91
CA LEU A 339 -2.13 -7.06 9.04
C LEU A 339 -3.62 -6.76 9.03
N ASN A 340 -4.02 -5.51 8.71
CA ASN A 340 -5.42 -5.12 8.62
C ASN A 340 -6.18 -5.92 7.56
N ASP A 341 -5.61 -6.09 6.37
CA ASP A 341 -6.22 -6.83 5.27
C ASP A 341 -6.41 -8.30 5.62
N VAL A 342 -5.37 -8.95 6.14
CA VAL A 342 -5.42 -10.36 6.52
C VAL A 342 -6.43 -10.60 7.64
N THR A 343 -6.48 -9.76 8.66
CA THR A 343 -7.34 -9.97 9.82
C THR A 343 -8.81 -9.75 9.52
N ILE A 344 -9.15 -8.76 8.65
CA ILE A 344 -10.56 -8.52 8.27
C ILE A 344 -11.10 -9.64 7.37
N THR A 345 -10.30 -10.14 6.45
CA THR A 345 -10.66 -11.27 5.59
C THR A 345 -10.79 -12.55 6.41
N GLN A 346 -9.87 -12.80 7.33
CA GLN A 346 -9.90 -13.97 8.20
C GLN A 346 -11.09 -13.94 9.17
N ALA A 347 -11.37 -12.82 9.82
CA ALA A 347 -12.56 -12.67 10.66
C ALA A 347 -13.83 -12.89 9.83
N SER A 348 -13.90 -12.35 8.62
CA SER A 348 -15.04 -12.55 7.71
C SER A 348 -15.24 -14.02 7.39
N ALA A 349 -14.18 -14.75 7.03
CA ALA A 349 -14.24 -16.18 6.74
C ALA A 349 -14.76 -16.99 7.94
N VAL A 350 -14.33 -16.67 9.17
CA VAL A 350 -14.81 -17.34 10.38
C VAL A 350 -16.31 -17.14 10.57
N PHE A 351 -16.80 -15.89 10.44
CA PHE A 351 -18.21 -15.58 10.62
C PHE A 351 -19.10 -16.23 9.57
N GLU A 352 -18.66 -16.29 8.31
CA GLU A 352 -19.35 -17.00 7.22
C GLU A 352 -19.42 -18.53 7.49
N LEU A 353 -18.29 -19.14 7.85
CA LEU A 353 -18.21 -20.58 8.11
C LEU A 353 -18.98 -21.01 9.35
N ALA A 354 -19.08 -20.16 10.36
CA ALA A 354 -19.80 -20.46 11.60
C ALA A 354 -21.32 -20.43 11.41
N GLY A 355 -21.84 -19.65 10.46
CA GLY A 355 -23.26 -19.59 10.11
C GLY A 355 -23.86 -20.92 9.67
N GLY A 356 -23.04 -21.89 9.24
CA GLY A 356 -23.46 -23.26 8.85
C GLY A 356 -23.67 -24.26 10.00
N GLY A 357 -23.74 -23.83 11.26
CA GLY A 357 -23.99 -24.71 12.41
C GLY A 357 -22.80 -25.62 12.81
N ARG A 358 -21.61 -25.34 12.34
CA ARG A 358 -20.38 -26.09 12.63
C ARG A 358 -19.91 -25.91 14.07
N SER A 359 -19.21 -26.93 14.62
CA SER A 359 -18.57 -26.79 15.93
C SER A 359 -17.45 -25.73 15.88
N ARG A 360 -17.09 -25.11 17.03
CA ARG A 360 -15.98 -24.14 17.12
C ARG A 360 -14.69 -24.69 16.54
N ARG A 361 -14.33 -25.95 16.87
CA ARG A 361 -13.13 -26.61 16.33
C ARG A 361 -13.20 -26.80 14.81
N ALA A 362 -14.37 -27.19 14.29
CA ALA A 362 -14.55 -27.35 12.85
C ALA A 362 -14.51 -26.00 12.11
N SER A 363 -15.08 -24.94 12.69
CA SER A 363 -14.99 -23.57 12.14
C SER A 363 -13.56 -23.05 12.16
N PHE A 364 -12.83 -23.26 13.25
CA PHE A 364 -11.40 -22.90 13.34
C PHE A 364 -10.58 -23.64 12.26
N ALA A 365 -10.72 -24.97 12.17
CA ALA A 365 -9.97 -25.75 11.19
C ALA A 365 -10.33 -25.39 9.74
N ALA A 366 -11.59 -25.06 9.46
CA ALA A 366 -12.03 -24.64 8.14
C ALA A 366 -11.49 -23.24 7.79
N ALA A 367 -11.56 -22.28 8.71
CA ALA A 367 -11.01 -20.94 8.52
C ALA A 367 -9.49 -20.96 8.38
N MET A 368 -8.79 -21.83 9.11
CA MET A 368 -7.34 -22.02 8.97
C MET A 368 -6.94 -22.57 7.60
N ARG A 369 -7.78 -23.36 6.92
CA ARG A 369 -7.48 -23.78 5.54
C ARG A 369 -7.53 -22.59 4.58
N VAL A 370 -8.55 -21.77 4.67
CA VAL A 370 -8.66 -20.52 3.88
C VAL A 370 -7.50 -19.59 4.19
N GLY A 371 -7.17 -19.43 5.48
CA GLY A 371 -6.09 -18.56 5.92
C GLY A 371 -4.71 -18.97 5.41
N ARG A 372 -4.44 -20.28 5.26
CA ARG A 372 -3.15 -20.76 4.72
C ARG A 372 -2.93 -20.32 3.27
N ASP A 373 -3.97 -20.40 2.44
CA ASP A 373 -3.89 -19.96 1.04
C ASP A 373 -3.68 -18.44 0.99
N HIS A 374 -4.33 -17.70 1.88
CA HIS A 374 -4.18 -16.25 1.97
C HIS A 374 -2.79 -15.82 2.46
N ILE A 375 -2.22 -16.54 3.45
CA ILE A 375 -0.83 -16.28 3.92
C ILE A 375 0.14 -16.37 2.75
N ALA A 376 0.08 -17.45 1.94
CA ALA A 376 1.00 -17.64 0.84
C ALA A 376 0.97 -16.45 -0.14
N SER A 377 -0.21 -16.02 -0.56
CA SER A 377 -0.37 -14.88 -1.47
C SER A 377 0.14 -13.57 -0.86
N THR A 378 -0.22 -13.30 0.39
CA THR A 378 0.10 -12.02 1.05
C THR A 378 1.58 -11.89 1.37
N VAL A 379 2.25 -12.99 1.74
CA VAL A 379 3.71 -12.99 1.96
C VAL A 379 4.46 -12.66 0.67
N TYR A 380 4.05 -13.23 -0.47
CA TYR A 380 4.66 -12.86 -1.76
C TYR A 380 4.50 -11.37 -2.06
N THR A 381 3.29 -10.83 -1.87
CA THR A 381 3.02 -9.40 -2.09
C THR A 381 3.95 -8.52 -1.24
N LEU A 382 4.11 -8.86 0.04
CA LEU A 382 4.97 -8.13 0.96
C LEU A 382 6.45 -8.17 0.53
N VAL A 383 6.96 -9.39 0.26
CA VAL A 383 8.37 -9.60 -0.10
C VAL A 383 8.68 -8.90 -1.43
N PHE A 384 7.83 -9.03 -2.44
CA PHE A 384 8.06 -8.36 -3.73
C PHE A 384 7.93 -6.84 -3.65
N ALA A 385 7.06 -6.31 -2.80
CA ALA A 385 6.97 -4.87 -2.59
C ALA A 385 8.29 -4.32 -2.01
N TYR A 386 8.86 -4.98 -1.01
CA TYR A 386 10.13 -4.56 -0.42
C TYR A 386 11.32 -4.83 -1.36
N ALA A 387 11.38 -5.99 -2.01
CA ALA A 387 12.43 -6.29 -2.98
C ALA A 387 12.42 -5.30 -4.15
N GLY A 388 11.22 -4.91 -4.62
CA GLY A 388 11.06 -3.90 -5.68
C GLY A 388 11.58 -2.53 -5.25
N SER A 389 11.32 -2.09 -4.02
CA SER A 389 11.85 -0.82 -3.50
C SER A 389 13.37 -0.84 -3.29
N ALA A 390 13.94 -2.01 -2.96
CA ALA A 390 15.38 -2.21 -2.78
C ALA A 390 16.14 -2.55 -4.09
N LEU A 391 15.46 -2.63 -5.23
CA LEU A 391 16.06 -3.06 -6.49
C LEU A 391 17.30 -2.24 -6.92
N PRO A 392 17.31 -0.89 -6.84
CA PRO A 392 18.51 -0.10 -7.19
C PRO A 392 19.71 -0.47 -6.31
N LEU A 393 19.49 -0.70 -5.03
CA LEU A 393 20.52 -1.13 -4.08
C LEU A 393 21.08 -2.51 -4.44
N LEU A 394 20.20 -3.48 -4.74
CA LEU A 394 20.60 -4.82 -5.14
C LEU A 394 21.42 -4.81 -6.44
N LEU A 395 21.06 -3.96 -7.41
CA LEU A 395 21.81 -3.76 -8.64
C LEU A 395 23.20 -3.17 -8.36
N LEU A 396 23.29 -2.15 -7.52
CA LEU A 396 24.56 -1.54 -7.14
C LEU A 396 25.52 -2.59 -6.56
N PHE A 397 25.03 -3.42 -5.67
CA PHE A 397 25.84 -4.46 -5.06
C PHE A 397 26.20 -5.60 -6.03
N SER A 398 25.31 -5.91 -6.98
CA SER A 398 25.61 -6.89 -8.05
C SER A 398 26.79 -6.42 -8.90
N VAL A 399 26.83 -5.13 -9.26
CA VAL A 399 27.94 -4.53 -10.01
C VAL A 399 29.24 -4.49 -9.19
N ALA A 400 29.12 -4.32 -7.87
CA ALA A 400 30.28 -4.31 -6.98
C ALA A 400 30.95 -5.68 -6.80
N GLY A 401 30.43 -6.77 -7.41
CA GLY A 401 31.00 -8.11 -7.35
C GLY A 401 31.02 -8.75 -5.96
N GLN A 402 30.19 -8.25 -5.05
CA GLN A 402 30.08 -8.78 -3.68
C GLN A 402 29.43 -10.15 -3.68
N SER A 403 29.92 -11.05 -2.82
CA SER A 403 29.26 -12.34 -2.61
C SER A 403 27.89 -12.12 -1.96
N PHE A 404 26.91 -12.95 -2.32
CA PHE A 404 25.55 -12.85 -1.76
C PHE A 404 25.53 -12.93 -0.23
N SER A 405 26.42 -13.75 0.37
CA SER A 405 26.53 -13.85 1.84
C SER A 405 26.99 -12.55 2.49
N ASN A 406 27.99 -11.89 1.91
CA ASN A 406 28.46 -10.59 2.41
C ASN A 406 27.37 -9.53 2.24
N LEU A 407 26.72 -9.55 1.08
CA LEU A 407 25.63 -8.63 0.77
C LEU A 407 24.47 -8.73 1.75
N ALA A 408 23.98 -9.97 1.99
CA ALA A 408 22.85 -10.23 2.88
C ALA A 408 23.10 -9.81 4.34
N THR A 409 24.38 -9.67 4.73
CA THR A 409 24.78 -9.27 6.08
C THR A 409 25.13 -7.79 6.20
N THR A 410 25.07 -7.01 5.11
CA THR A 410 25.21 -5.54 5.22
C THR A 410 24.02 -4.94 5.94
N ASP A 411 24.23 -3.91 6.74
CA ASP A 411 23.15 -3.27 7.55
C ASP A 411 21.97 -2.83 6.67
N THR A 412 22.24 -2.27 5.50
CA THR A 412 21.19 -1.82 4.56
C THR A 412 20.29 -2.97 4.07
N VAL A 413 20.89 -4.09 3.67
CA VAL A 413 20.13 -5.27 3.21
C VAL A 413 19.47 -5.98 4.39
N ALA A 414 20.18 -6.08 5.52
CA ALA A 414 19.66 -6.66 6.76
C ALA A 414 18.38 -5.95 7.24
N VAL A 415 18.29 -4.62 7.12
CA VAL A 415 17.07 -3.85 7.41
C VAL A 415 15.90 -4.30 6.54
N GLU A 416 16.09 -4.44 5.22
CA GLU A 416 15.01 -4.84 4.32
C GLU A 416 14.61 -6.31 4.51
N LEU A 417 15.56 -7.19 4.78
CA LEU A 417 15.30 -8.58 5.13
C LEU A 417 14.55 -8.69 6.46
N ALA A 418 14.98 -7.97 7.48
CA ALA A 418 14.32 -7.94 8.79
C ALA A 418 12.87 -7.46 8.66
N ARG A 419 12.62 -6.39 7.89
CA ARG A 419 11.29 -5.88 7.62
C ARG A 419 10.40 -6.94 6.95
N SER A 420 10.93 -7.64 5.96
CA SER A 420 10.24 -8.72 5.25
C SER A 420 9.95 -9.92 6.16
N PHE A 421 10.92 -10.34 6.97
CA PHE A 421 10.78 -11.48 7.88
C PHE A 421 9.79 -11.17 9.02
N VAL A 422 9.93 -10.02 9.67
CA VAL A 422 9.02 -9.58 10.74
C VAL A 422 7.59 -9.46 10.20
N GLY A 423 7.42 -8.81 9.04
CA GLY A 423 6.12 -8.69 8.39
C GLY A 423 5.52 -10.04 8.03
N GLY A 424 6.29 -10.93 7.40
CA GLY A 424 5.86 -12.27 7.01
C GLY A 424 5.46 -13.15 8.21
N ILE A 425 6.27 -13.15 9.28
CA ILE A 425 5.96 -13.88 10.52
C ILE A 425 4.72 -13.29 11.19
N ALA A 426 4.60 -11.96 11.26
CA ALA A 426 3.43 -11.30 11.84
C ALA A 426 2.14 -11.64 11.07
N ILE A 427 2.18 -11.68 9.74
CA ILE A 427 1.08 -12.13 8.88
C ILE A 427 0.73 -13.59 9.20
N ALA A 428 1.71 -14.48 9.20
CA ALA A 428 1.49 -15.90 9.46
C ALA A 428 0.85 -16.15 10.83
N LEU A 429 1.28 -15.41 11.86
CA LEU A 429 0.72 -15.51 13.22
C LEU A 429 -0.63 -14.77 13.37
N SER A 430 -0.91 -13.75 12.58
CA SER A 430 -2.17 -13.01 12.63
C SER A 430 -3.37 -13.89 12.27
N VAL A 431 -3.20 -14.85 11.35
CA VAL A 431 -4.25 -15.75 10.90
C VAL A 431 -4.79 -16.65 12.04
N PRO A 432 -3.98 -17.47 12.73
CA PRO A 432 -4.49 -18.27 13.84
C PRO A 432 -4.99 -17.39 15.00
N LEU A 433 -4.35 -16.26 15.27
CA LEU A 433 -4.73 -15.37 16.35
C LEU A 433 -6.12 -14.74 16.10
N THR A 434 -6.33 -14.19 14.91
CA THR A 434 -7.64 -13.63 14.53
C THR A 434 -8.71 -14.71 14.43
N THR A 435 -8.35 -15.90 13.91
CA THR A 435 -9.27 -17.04 13.86
C THR A 435 -9.72 -17.45 15.26
N ALA A 436 -8.78 -17.53 16.21
CA ALA A 436 -9.11 -17.88 17.60
C ALA A 436 -10.04 -16.84 18.24
N ILE A 437 -9.72 -15.54 18.09
CA ILE A 437 -10.57 -14.45 18.58
C ILE A 437 -11.96 -14.51 17.94
N ALA A 438 -12.04 -14.59 16.61
CA ALA A 438 -13.31 -14.61 15.89
C ALA A 438 -14.19 -15.84 16.26
N VAL A 439 -13.58 -17.05 16.36
CA VAL A 439 -14.28 -18.27 16.80
C VAL A 439 -14.77 -18.16 18.26
N ALA A 440 -13.98 -17.50 19.13
CA ALA A 440 -14.43 -17.28 20.50
C ALA A 440 -15.66 -16.35 20.58
N LEU A 441 -15.76 -15.39 19.65
CA LEU A 441 -16.86 -14.42 19.58
C LEU A 441 -18.12 -14.96 18.89
N VAL A 442 -17.98 -15.95 18.00
CA VAL A 442 -19.11 -16.56 17.32
C VAL A 442 -19.86 -17.49 18.30
N HIS A 443 -21.15 -17.17 18.56
CA HIS A 443 -22.00 -17.97 19.42
C HIS A 443 -22.61 -19.14 18.63
N ARG A 444 -22.52 -20.34 19.20
CA ARG A 444 -23.33 -21.48 18.79
C ARG A 444 -24.79 -21.20 19.12
N HIS A 445 -25.64 -21.19 18.12
CA HIS A 445 -27.02 -21.54 18.35
C HIS A 445 -27.02 -23.04 18.66
N GLU A 446 -26.90 -23.43 19.93
CA GLU A 446 -27.48 -24.70 20.35
C GLU A 446 -28.95 -24.56 20.02
N ARG A 447 -29.43 -25.25 18.98
CA ARG A 447 -30.86 -25.57 18.89
C ARG A 447 -31.17 -26.12 20.25
N PRO A 448 -32.14 -25.54 21.01
CA PRO A 448 -32.69 -26.26 22.17
C PRO A 448 -33.02 -27.63 21.60
N ASP A 449 -32.51 -28.69 22.24
CA ASP A 449 -32.97 -30.06 21.94
C ASP A 449 -34.48 -30.00 21.94
N GLY A 450 -35.03 -29.82 20.75
CA GLY A 450 -36.45 -29.94 20.56
C GLY A 450 -36.75 -31.34 21.07
N LYS A 451 -37.47 -31.39 22.21
CA LYS A 451 -38.15 -32.57 22.66
C LYS A 451 -38.32 -33.46 21.43
N ARG A 452 -37.73 -34.65 21.47
CA ARG A 452 -37.99 -35.67 20.47
C ARG A 452 -39.52 -35.74 20.32
N GLY A 453 -40.06 -34.85 19.49
CA GLY A 453 -41.44 -34.95 19.06
C GLY A 453 -41.53 -36.31 18.44
N HIS A 454 -42.37 -37.13 19.03
CA HIS A 454 -42.83 -38.36 18.43
C HIS A 454 -42.97 -38.10 16.93
N ARG A 455 -42.07 -38.66 16.12
CA ARG A 455 -42.33 -38.81 14.71
C ARG A 455 -43.66 -39.56 14.65
N PRO A 456 -44.72 -39.01 14.04
CA PRO A 456 -45.89 -39.81 13.75
C PRO A 456 -45.39 -41.01 12.96
N VAL A 457 -45.58 -42.20 13.52
CA VAL A 457 -45.37 -43.45 12.79
C VAL A 457 -46.35 -43.39 11.63
N LEU A 458 -45.86 -43.07 10.44
CA LEU A 458 -46.66 -43.21 9.22
C LEU A 458 -47.09 -44.65 9.14
N PRO A 459 -48.39 -44.91 8.93
CA PRO A 459 -48.85 -46.25 8.73
C PRO A 459 -48.12 -46.89 7.53
N PRO A 460 -47.85 -48.22 7.55
CA PRO A 460 -47.17 -48.89 6.46
C PRO A 460 -47.98 -48.71 5.15
N PRO A 461 -47.26 -48.44 4.02
CA PRO A 461 -47.92 -48.30 2.73
C PRO A 461 -48.76 -49.59 2.42
N PRO A 462 -49.92 -49.46 1.76
CA PRO A 462 -50.73 -50.61 1.36
C PRO A 462 -49.92 -51.53 0.43
N PRO A 463 -50.17 -52.85 0.45
CA PRO A 463 -49.45 -53.84 -0.35
C PRO A 463 -49.59 -53.49 -1.84
N THR A 464 -48.42 -53.29 -2.49
CA THR A 464 -48.33 -53.04 -3.93
C THR A 464 -48.87 -54.29 -4.67
N THR A 465 -49.96 -54.14 -5.39
CA THR A 465 -50.45 -55.15 -6.36
C THR A 465 -49.35 -55.33 -7.43
N ALA A 466 -48.99 -56.60 -7.61
CA ALA A 466 -47.94 -56.99 -8.54
C ALA A 466 -48.24 -56.50 -9.97
N SER A 467 -47.31 -55.87 -10.57
CA SER A 467 -47.31 -55.54 -12.01
C SER A 467 -47.04 -56.81 -12.83
N PRO A 468 -47.65 -56.94 -14.01
CA PRO A 468 -47.43 -58.09 -14.87
C PRO A 468 -46.01 -58.17 -15.43
N PRO A 469 -45.54 -59.39 -15.81
CA PRO A 469 -44.14 -59.59 -16.27
C PRO A 469 -43.93 -59.03 -17.64
N VAL A 470 -42.75 -58.30 -17.78
CA VAL A 470 -42.22 -57.74 -19.03
C VAL A 470 -41.61 -58.89 -19.85
N PRO A 471 -41.92 -59.03 -21.16
CA PRO A 471 -41.30 -60.02 -22.02
C PRO A 471 -39.80 -59.79 -22.26
N PRO A 472 -39.03 -60.85 -22.55
CA PRO A 472 -37.57 -60.76 -22.71
C PRO A 472 -37.19 -59.99 -24.01
N GLN A 473 -36.27 -59.02 -23.92
CA GLN A 473 -35.62 -58.38 -25.05
C GLN A 473 -34.39 -59.18 -25.48
N ASP A 474 -34.37 -59.49 -26.77
CA ASP A 474 -33.33 -60.25 -27.46
C ASP A 474 -31.95 -59.54 -27.37
N SER A 475 -30.94 -60.40 -27.17
CA SER A 475 -29.53 -60.09 -27.23
C SER A 475 -29.08 -59.64 -28.64
N ALA A 476 -28.55 -58.47 -28.76
CA ALA A 476 -27.81 -58.03 -29.95
C ALA A 476 -26.35 -57.76 -29.58
N ALA A 477 -25.49 -58.29 -30.44
CA ALA A 477 -24.05 -58.48 -30.36
C ALA A 477 -23.17 -57.20 -30.23
N PRO A 478 -21.91 -57.37 -29.83
CA PRO A 478 -21.01 -56.24 -29.54
C PRO A 478 -20.45 -55.58 -30.80
N ARG A 479 -20.47 -54.25 -30.85
CA ARG A 479 -19.78 -53.46 -31.90
C ARG A 479 -18.33 -53.18 -31.47
N SER A 480 -17.45 -53.54 -32.35
CA SER A 480 -15.99 -53.34 -32.38
C SER A 480 -15.55 -51.88 -32.27
N VAL A 481 -14.50 -51.67 -31.47
CA VAL A 481 -13.72 -50.43 -31.36
C VAL A 481 -12.74 -50.31 -32.55
N PRO A 482 -12.59 -49.17 -33.19
CA PRO A 482 -11.45 -48.89 -34.08
C PRO A 482 -10.35 -48.13 -33.38
N GLY A 483 -9.15 -48.49 -33.77
CA GLY A 483 -7.80 -48.28 -33.34
C GLY A 483 -7.32 -46.87 -33.09
N ARG A 484 -6.28 -46.85 -32.25
CA ARG A 484 -5.29 -45.80 -32.06
C ARG A 484 -4.60 -45.42 -33.37
N HIS A 485 -4.51 -44.12 -33.62
CA HIS A 485 -3.49 -43.58 -34.49
C HIS A 485 -2.42 -42.88 -33.63
N SER A 486 -1.22 -43.39 -33.75
CA SER A 486 0.07 -42.85 -33.37
C SER A 486 0.40 -41.60 -34.16
N LEU A 487 0.91 -40.57 -33.50
CA LEU A 487 1.61 -39.43 -34.10
C LEU A 487 3.11 -39.75 -34.16
N PRO A 488 3.81 -39.41 -35.24
CA PRO A 488 5.27 -39.37 -35.29
C PRO A 488 5.80 -37.98 -34.98
N ASP A 489 7.01 -37.95 -34.43
CA ASP A 489 8.05 -36.90 -34.29
C ASP A 489 7.66 -35.48 -33.92
#